data_c1b24f903ebf8df6a31bfcaf14b691f1
#
_entry.id   c1b24f903ebf8df6a31bfcaf14b691f1
#
_cell.length_a   1.000
_cell.length_b   1.000
_cell.length_c   1.000
_cell.angle_alpha   90.00
_cell.angle_beta   90.00
_cell.angle_gamma   90.00
#
_symmetry.space_group_name_H-M   'P 1'
#
loop_
_entity.id
_entity.type
_entity.pdbx_description
1 polymer ?
#
loop_
_entity_poly.entity_id
_entity_poly.type
_entity_poly.pdbx_seq_one_letter_code
_entity_poly.pdbx_strand_id
1 'polypeptide(L)'
;MYKRQATAYTQANRLDDARITLDRMATKDPEQVNTFLSLAGICYMQEDYENMKDACQKALVLDNKNPLSFYLTAKAAIGMKDDITAIAMLTKAIVLKEDYTEAYQLRAEVLWKMKQAKDAAEDIQKLLSLNPDDEQALLLKGEILAATNEPEQAQECFNQVLSLNPFNEKAYILSGELYLVNKDFDKALAVYDEAIEINPNFAKAYHERGRIKLLKGDKDGSVEDMKKAIELAPENEMNISGQYHNYENMTKNVPF
;
A
#
# COMPACT_ATOMS: atom_id res chain seq x y z
N MET A 1 -19.30 -30.65 -0.53
CA MET A 1 -19.32 -30.50 -2.00
C MET A 1 -19.22 -29.03 -2.39
N TYR A 2 -20.17 -28.17 -2.02
CA TYR A 2 -20.21 -26.75 -2.37
C TYR A 2 -18.97 -25.93 -2.00
N LYS A 3 -18.38 -26.14 -0.80
CA LYS A 3 -17.18 -25.40 -0.37
C LYS A 3 -16.01 -25.59 -1.35
N ARG A 4 -15.75 -26.84 -1.79
CA ARG A 4 -14.69 -27.11 -2.79
C ARG A 4 -15.01 -26.47 -4.15
N GLN A 5 -16.31 -26.45 -4.53
CA GLN A 5 -16.76 -25.85 -5.77
C GLN A 5 -16.60 -24.32 -5.73
N ALA A 6 -16.98 -23.65 -4.65
CA ALA A 6 -16.77 -22.21 -4.48
C ALA A 6 -15.28 -21.85 -4.53
N THR A 7 -14.42 -22.61 -3.84
CA THR A 7 -12.96 -22.42 -3.90
C THR A 7 -12.43 -22.56 -5.33
N ALA A 8 -12.88 -23.58 -6.08
CA ALA A 8 -12.45 -23.79 -7.47
C ALA A 8 -12.89 -22.61 -8.37
N TYR A 9 -14.11 -22.10 -8.20
CA TYR A 9 -14.56 -20.90 -8.92
C TYR A 9 -13.75 -19.66 -8.59
N THR A 10 -13.42 -19.45 -7.31
CA THR A 10 -12.57 -18.33 -6.88
C THR A 10 -11.18 -18.41 -7.52
N GLN A 11 -10.56 -19.60 -7.52
CA GLN A 11 -9.26 -19.83 -8.17
C GLN A 11 -9.29 -19.61 -9.69
N ALA A 12 -10.44 -19.91 -10.32
CA ALA A 12 -10.67 -19.66 -11.74
C ALA A 12 -11.11 -18.22 -12.06
N ASN A 13 -11.09 -17.32 -11.06
CA ASN A 13 -11.58 -15.93 -11.14
C ASN A 13 -13.05 -15.81 -11.60
N ARG A 14 -13.85 -16.85 -11.37
CA ARG A 14 -15.30 -16.90 -11.63
C ARG A 14 -16.06 -16.46 -10.38
N LEU A 15 -15.95 -15.19 -10.01
CA LEU A 15 -16.41 -14.68 -8.72
C LEU A 15 -17.93 -14.76 -8.56
N ASP A 16 -18.71 -14.55 -9.63
CA ASP A 16 -20.18 -14.67 -9.59
C ASP A 16 -20.63 -16.10 -9.30
N ASP A 17 -19.99 -17.09 -9.94
CA ASP A 17 -20.31 -18.48 -9.69
C ASP A 17 -19.91 -18.91 -8.26
N ALA A 18 -18.80 -18.40 -7.77
CA ALA A 18 -18.36 -18.60 -6.38
C ALA A 18 -19.41 -18.03 -5.41
N ARG A 19 -19.87 -16.80 -5.65
CA ARG A 19 -20.89 -16.12 -4.86
C ARG A 19 -22.21 -16.91 -4.84
N ILE A 20 -22.76 -17.25 -6.01
CA ILE A 20 -24.00 -18.04 -6.12
C ILE A 20 -23.86 -19.37 -5.36
N THR A 21 -22.72 -20.02 -5.44
CA THR A 21 -22.46 -21.28 -4.72
C THR A 21 -22.46 -21.09 -3.21
N LEU A 22 -21.85 -20.01 -2.71
CA LEU A 22 -21.81 -19.68 -1.28
C LEU A 22 -23.19 -19.22 -0.76
N ASP A 23 -23.97 -18.49 -1.56
CA ASP A 23 -25.35 -18.12 -1.21
C ASP A 23 -26.26 -19.33 -1.05
N ARG A 24 -26.11 -20.34 -1.93
CA ARG A 24 -26.79 -21.65 -1.79
C ARG A 24 -26.34 -22.38 -0.52
N MET A 25 -25.05 -22.28 -0.15
CA MET A 25 -24.57 -22.84 1.12
C MET A 25 -25.19 -22.12 2.31
N ALA A 26 -25.20 -20.80 2.32
CA ALA A 26 -25.79 -19.98 3.38
C ALA A 26 -27.30 -20.24 3.54
N THR A 27 -28.01 -20.52 2.43
CA THR A 27 -29.43 -20.89 2.48
C THR A 27 -29.67 -22.28 3.09
N LYS A 28 -28.76 -23.23 2.82
CA LYS A 28 -28.87 -24.61 3.35
C LYS A 28 -28.45 -24.74 4.80
N ASP A 29 -27.45 -23.96 5.20
CA ASP A 29 -26.88 -23.98 6.54
C ASP A 29 -26.54 -22.54 6.94
N PRO A 30 -27.53 -21.81 7.45
CA PRO A 30 -27.40 -20.39 7.79
C PRO A 30 -26.60 -20.14 9.06
N GLU A 31 -26.20 -21.19 9.80
CA GLU A 31 -25.46 -21.04 11.06
C GLU A 31 -23.94 -21.17 10.85
N GLN A 32 -23.45 -21.35 9.62
CA GLN A 32 -22.04 -21.47 9.32
C GLN A 32 -21.35 -20.13 9.14
N VAL A 33 -20.68 -19.62 10.18
CA VAL A 33 -19.86 -18.40 10.15
C VAL A 33 -18.92 -18.34 8.96
N ASN A 34 -18.20 -19.44 8.69
CA ASN A 34 -17.21 -19.51 7.60
C ASN A 34 -17.82 -19.31 6.21
N THR A 35 -19.10 -19.61 6.00
CA THR A 35 -19.77 -19.37 4.73
C THR A 35 -19.91 -17.86 4.50
N PHE A 36 -20.34 -17.11 5.52
CA PHE A 36 -20.47 -15.66 5.44
C PHE A 36 -19.12 -14.96 5.33
N LEU A 37 -18.06 -15.46 6.02
CA LEU A 37 -16.70 -14.93 5.85
C LEU A 37 -16.17 -15.17 4.44
N SER A 38 -16.48 -16.32 3.84
CA SER A 38 -16.13 -16.61 2.44
C SER A 38 -16.90 -15.69 1.46
N LEU A 39 -18.18 -15.45 1.71
CA LEU A 39 -18.98 -14.47 0.95
C LEU A 39 -18.38 -13.07 1.04
N ALA A 40 -18.03 -12.62 2.25
CA ALA A 40 -17.35 -11.34 2.45
C ALA A 40 -16.05 -11.25 1.63
N GLY A 41 -15.26 -12.33 1.59
CA GLY A 41 -14.06 -12.40 0.76
C GLY A 41 -14.32 -12.28 -0.74
N ILE A 42 -15.38 -12.93 -1.25
CA ILE A 42 -15.78 -12.79 -2.66
C ILE A 42 -16.28 -11.38 -2.96
N CYS A 43 -17.14 -10.81 -2.10
CA CYS A 43 -17.61 -9.43 -2.24
C CYS A 43 -16.47 -8.43 -2.23
N TYR A 44 -15.43 -8.65 -1.41
CA TYR A 44 -14.21 -7.82 -1.42
C TYR A 44 -13.49 -7.88 -2.78
N MET A 45 -13.33 -9.07 -3.36
CA MET A 45 -12.72 -9.24 -4.69
C MET A 45 -13.54 -8.61 -5.81
N GLN A 46 -14.85 -8.46 -5.62
CA GLN A 46 -15.78 -7.79 -6.55
C GLN A 46 -15.92 -6.28 -6.26
N GLU A 47 -15.22 -5.75 -5.23
CA GLU A 47 -15.38 -4.37 -4.73
C GLU A 47 -16.81 -4.04 -4.30
N ASP A 48 -17.61 -5.05 -3.97
CA ASP A 48 -18.99 -4.94 -3.50
C ASP A 48 -19.02 -4.82 -1.96
N TYR A 49 -18.62 -3.64 -1.47
CA TYR A 49 -18.40 -3.40 -0.05
C TYR A 49 -19.69 -3.39 0.78
N GLU A 50 -20.82 -3.06 0.18
CA GLU A 50 -22.13 -3.14 0.87
C GLU A 50 -22.51 -4.60 1.17
N ASN A 51 -22.48 -5.48 0.18
CA ASN A 51 -22.74 -6.90 0.40
C ASN A 51 -21.66 -7.57 1.26
N MET A 52 -20.40 -7.08 1.18
CA MET A 52 -19.34 -7.50 2.09
C MET A 52 -19.70 -7.20 3.54
N LYS A 53 -20.17 -5.97 3.83
CA LYS A 53 -20.62 -5.55 5.16
C LYS A 53 -21.76 -6.41 5.67
N ASP A 54 -22.76 -6.67 4.83
CA ASP A 54 -23.91 -7.53 5.18
C ASP A 54 -23.50 -8.95 5.52
N ALA A 55 -22.59 -9.53 4.75
CA ALA A 55 -22.04 -10.85 5.02
C ALA A 55 -21.26 -10.87 6.35
N CYS A 56 -20.42 -9.86 6.60
CA CYS A 56 -19.71 -9.72 7.86
C CYS A 56 -20.66 -9.57 9.06
N GLN A 57 -21.75 -8.82 8.90
CA GLN A 57 -22.74 -8.64 9.96
C GLN A 57 -23.44 -9.96 10.31
N LYS A 58 -23.79 -10.78 9.32
CA LYS A 58 -24.32 -12.13 9.54
C LYS A 58 -23.31 -13.02 10.27
N ALA A 59 -22.04 -12.96 9.90
CA ALA A 59 -20.98 -13.68 10.61
C ALA A 59 -20.86 -13.23 12.07
N LEU A 60 -20.95 -11.93 12.35
CA LEU A 60 -20.87 -11.36 13.71
C LEU A 60 -22.09 -11.69 14.57
N VAL A 61 -23.28 -11.86 13.97
CA VAL A 61 -24.46 -12.32 14.70
C VAL A 61 -24.28 -13.76 15.17
N LEU A 62 -23.63 -14.59 14.38
CA LEU A 62 -23.37 -15.99 14.71
C LEU A 62 -22.17 -16.17 15.67
N ASP A 63 -21.13 -15.38 15.49
CA ASP A 63 -19.93 -15.38 16.33
C ASP A 63 -19.38 -13.96 16.53
N ASN A 64 -19.78 -13.34 17.61
CA ASN A 64 -19.41 -11.97 17.98
C ASN A 64 -17.99 -11.85 18.60
N LYS A 65 -17.27 -12.95 18.69
CA LYS A 65 -15.86 -13.00 19.18
C LYS A 65 -14.87 -13.40 18.10
N ASN A 66 -15.28 -13.48 16.85
CA ASN A 66 -14.40 -13.85 15.75
C ASN A 66 -13.60 -12.62 15.27
N PRO A 67 -12.28 -12.56 15.47
CA PRO A 67 -11.47 -11.41 15.08
C PRO A 67 -11.46 -11.18 13.57
N LEU A 68 -11.54 -12.24 12.75
CA LEU A 68 -11.59 -12.14 11.30
C LEU A 68 -12.86 -11.43 10.81
N SER A 69 -14.00 -11.65 11.47
CA SER A 69 -15.24 -10.95 11.13
C SER A 69 -15.11 -9.44 11.32
N PHE A 70 -14.46 -8.98 12.40
CA PHE A 70 -14.19 -7.55 12.63
C PHE A 70 -13.17 -7.00 11.62
N TYR A 71 -12.12 -7.74 11.33
CA TYR A 71 -11.12 -7.36 10.33
C TYR A 71 -11.75 -7.18 8.93
N LEU A 72 -12.59 -8.11 8.49
CA LEU A 72 -13.29 -8.01 7.21
C LEU A 72 -14.33 -6.88 7.21
N THR A 73 -15.02 -6.63 8.33
CA THR A 73 -15.90 -5.47 8.46
C THR A 73 -15.14 -4.16 8.31
N ALA A 74 -13.94 -4.08 8.87
CA ALA A 74 -13.07 -2.91 8.70
C ALA A 74 -12.65 -2.73 7.23
N LYS A 75 -12.30 -3.80 6.52
CA LYS A 75 -11.99 -3.73 5.08
C LYS A 75 -13.18 -3.24 4.26
N ALA A 76 -14.40 -3.67 4.58
CA ALA A 76 -15.60 -3.14 3.96
C ALA A 76 -15.77 -1.63 4.23
N ALA A 77 -15.58 -1.20 5.49
CA ALA A 77 -15.66 0.21 5.86
C ALA A 77 -14.62 1.07 5.13
N ILE A 78 -13.37 0.58 4.96
CA ILE A 78 -12.34 1.26 4.16
C ILE A 78 -12.78 1.43 2.71
N GLY A 79 -13.32 0.37 2.09
CA GLY A 79 -13.84 0.43 0.73
C GLY A 79 -14.99 1.44 0.56
N MET A 80 -15.80 1.60 1.61
CA MET A 80 -16.88 2.60 1.71
C MET A 80 -16.38 3.99 2.14
N LYS A 81 -15.07 4.18 2.36
CA LYS A 81 -14.44 5.41 2.83
C LYS A 81 -14.88 5.85 4.24
N ASP A 82 -15.30 4.90 5.07
CA ASP A 82 -15.64 5.10 6.48
C ASP A 82 -14.46 4.69 7.37
N ASP A 83 -13.43 5.55 7.40
CA ASP A 83 -12.19 5.34 8.12
C ASP A 83 -12.42 5.23 9.65
N ILE A 84 -13.44 5.91 10.19
CA ILE A 84 -13.77 5.87 11.64
C ILE A 84 -14.29 4.47 12.03
N THR A 85 -15.25 3.95 11.29
CA THR A 85 -15.76 2.59 11.52
C THR A 85 -14.63 1.56 11.32
N ALA A 86 -13.77 1.75 10.33
CA ALA A 86 -12.65 0.87 10.08
C ALA A 86 -11.72 0.76 11.31
N ILE A 87 -11.30 1.88 11.89
CA ILE A 87 -10.45 1.90 13.09
C ILE A 87 -11.15 1.22 14.27
N ALA A 88 -12.45 1.49 14.48
CA ALA A 88 -13.21 0.86 15.57
C ALA A 88 -13.26 -0.67 15.43
N MET A 89 -13.47 -1.17 14.20
CA MET A 89 -13.54 -2.62 13.94
C MET A 89 -12.16 -3.27 14.05
N LEU A 90 -11.09 -2.63 13.55
CA LEU A 90 -9.72 -3.11 13.70
C LEU A 90 -9.30 -3.16 15.18
N THR A 91 -9.68 -2.16 15.95
CA THR A 91 -9.44 -2.17 17.41
C THR A 91 -10.13 -3.36 18.09
N LYS A 92 -11.37 -3.70 17.71
CA LYS A 92 -12.04 -4.89 18.23
C LYS A 92 -11.35 -6.19 17.80
N ALA A 93 -10.89 -6.28 16.55
CA ALA A 93 -10.15 -7.42 16.05
C ALA A 93 -8.86 -7.65 16.85
N ILE A 94 -8.12 -6.58 17.13
CA ILE A 94 -6.87 -6.59 17.91
C ILE A 94 -7.12 -6.99 19.37
N VAL A 95 -8.18 -6.46 20.00
CA VAL A 95 -8.54 -6.84 21.38
C VAL A 95 -8.86 -8.34 21.49
N LEU A 96 -9.46 -8.92 20.44
CA LEU A 96 -9.78 -10.35 20.39
C LEU A 96 -8.59 -11.24 20.04
N LYS A 97 -7.61 -10.68 19.31
CA LYS A 97 -6.40 -11.37 18.88
C LYS A 97 -5.22 -10.37 18.97
N GLU A 98 -4.49 -10.40 20.10
CA GLU A 98 -3.43 -9.44 20.42
C GLU A 98 -2.19 -9.50 19.50
N ASP A 99 -2.03 -10.59 18.75
CA ASP A 99 -0.96 -10.82 17.76
C ASP A 99 -1.46 -10.72 16.31
N TYR A 100 -2.57 -10.00 16.07
CA TYR A 100 -3.18 -9.88 14.75
C TYR A 100 -2.43 -8.84 13.89
N THR A 101 -1.30 -9.25 13.31
CA THR A 101 -0.38 -8.38 12.55
C THR A 101 -1.09 -7.64 11.41
N GLU A 102 -1.96 -8.32 10.65
CA GLU A 102 -2.68 -7.71 9.54
C GLU A 102 -3.67 -6.63 10.00
N ALA A 103 -4.23 -6.76 11.22
CA ALA A 103 -5.12 -5.75 11.76
C ALA A 103 -4.36 -4.52 12.26
N TYR A 104 -3.18 -4.69 12.88
CA TYR A 104 -2.30 -3.58 13.23
C TYR A 104 -1.82 -2.84 11.99
N GLN A 105 -1.34 -3.57 10.96
CA GLN A 105 -0.89 -2.97 9.72
C GLN A 105 -2.00 -2.11 9.09
N LEU A 106 -3.18 -2.68 8.90
CA LEU A 106 -4.29 -1.97 8.28
C LEU A 106 -4.76 -0.77 9.12
N ARG A 107 -4.73 -0.88 10.48
CA ARG A 107 -5.09 0.24 11.35
C ARG A 107 -4.06 1.36 11.28
N ALA A 108 -2.77 1.02 11.28
CA ALA A 108 -1.71 2.01 11.11
C ALA A 108 -1.82 2.78 9.78
N GLU A 109 -2.13 2.10 8.68
CA GLU A 109 -2.34 2.73 7.37
C GLU A 109 -3.52 3.70 7.38
N VAL A 110 -4.66 3.30 7.98
CA VAL A 110 -5.84 4.17 8.08
C VAL A 110 -5.57 5.35 9.01
N LEU A 111 -4.93 5.14 10.16
CA LEU A 111 -4.53 6.20 11.09
C LEU A 111 -3.57 7.20 10.43
N TRP A 112 -2.58 6.70 9.69
CA TRP A 112 -1.65 7.53 8.93
C TRP A 112 -2.35 8.38 7.87
N LYS A 113 -3.25 7.78 7.09
CA LYS A 113 -4.11 8.49 6.13
C LYS A 113 -4.92 9.61 6.81
N MET A 114 -5.41 9.37 8.02
CA MET A 114 -6.14 10.34 8.84
C MET A 114 -5.23 11.37 9.55
N LYS A 115 -3.92 11.36 9.27
CA LYS A 115 -2.92 12.24 9.92
C LYS A 115 -2.75 12.02 11.43
N GLN A 116 -3.12 10.86 11.93
CA GLN A 116 -2.93 10.44 13.32
C GLN A 116 -1.57 9.70 13.45
N ALA A 117 -0.48 10.43 13.21
CA ALA A 117 0.87 9.88 13.12
C ALA A 117 1.31 9.13 14.38
N LYS A 118 0.94 9.66 15.57
CA LYS A 118 1.30 9.04 16.85
C LYS A 118 0.68 7.66 17.03
N ASP A 119 -0.63 7.55 16.79
CA ASP A 119 -1.35 6.30 16.96
C ASP A 119 -0.92 5.27 15.91
N ALA A 120 -0.65 5.73 14.67
CA ALA A 120 -0.05 4.88 13.64
C ALA A 120 1.33 4.34 14.05
N ALA A 121 2.19 5.19 14.63
CA ALA A 121 3.51 4.78 15.10
C ALA A 121 3.45 3.74 16.24
N GLU A 122 2.46 3.82 17.13
CA GLU A 122 2.25 2.84 18.19
C GLU A 122 1.91 1.45 17.60
N ASP A 123 1.04 1.40 16.58
CA ASP A 123 0.70 0.15 15.89
C ASP A 123 1.91 -0.43 15.16
N ILE A 124 2.69 0.41 14.48
CA ILE A 124 3.91 -0.02 13.78
C ILE A 124 4.95 -0.53 14.76
N GLN A 125 5.12 0.11 15.93
CA GLN A 125 6.02 -0.38 16.96
C GLN A 125 5.62 -1.77 17.44
N LYS A 126 4.29 -2.01 17.58
CA LYS A 126 3.79 -3.34 17.95
C LYS A 126 4.08 -4.35 16.84
N LEU A 127 3.85 -4.02 15.57
CA LEU A 127 4.17 -4.87 14.42
C LEU A 127 5.64 -5.27 14.41
N LEU A 128 6.54 -4.30 14.51
CA LEU A 128 7.98 -4.54 14.46
C LEU A 128 8.49 -5.28 15.71
N SER A 129 7.75 -5.23 16.83
CA SER A 129 8.04 -6.10 17.99
C SER A 129 7.70 -7.58 17.74
N LEU A 130 6.72 -7.85 16.87
CA LEU A 130 6.30 -9.20 16.47
C LEU A 130 7.11 -9.73 15.28
N ASN A 131 7.39 -8.85 14.32
CA ASN A 131 8.19 -9.14 13.13
C ASN A 131 9.11 -7.95 12.82
N PRO A 132 10.38 -7.97 13.30
CA PRO A 132 11.33 -6.87 13.08
C PRO A 132 11.67 -6.59 11.61
N ASP A 133 11.52 -7.59 10.74
CA ASP A 133 11.88 -7.53 9.32
C ASP A 133 10.65 -7.34 8.42
N ASP A 134 9.55 -6.81 8.95
CA ASP A 134 8.35 -6.51 8.16
C ASP A 134 8.59 -5.29 7.26
N GLU A 135 8.80 -5.53 5.97
CA GLU A 135 9.09 -4.49 4.98
C GLU A 135 8.01 -3.40 4.94
N GLN A 136 6.72 -3.77 5.03
CA GLN A 136 5.63 -2.80 4.96
C GLN A 136 5.57 -1.91 6.22
N ALA A 137 5.77 -2.51 7.38
CA ALA A 137 5.84 -1.76 8.63
C ALA A 137 7.05 -0.82 8.67
N LEU A 138 8.21 -1.27 8.18
CA LEU A 138 9.43 -0.44 8.07
C LEU A 138 9.23 0.73 7.09
N LEU A 139 8.62 0.50 5.92
CA LEU A 139 8.30 1.56 4.97
C LEU A 139 7.36 2.59 5.59
N LEU A 140 6.28 2.16 6.22
CA LEU A 140 5.31 3.07 6.83
C LEU A 140 5.93 3.84 8.01
N LYS A 141 6.80 3.19 8.81
CA LYS A 141 7.59 3.87 9.83
C LYS A 141 8.46 4.97 9.24
N GLY A 142 9.16 4.67 8.16
CA GLY A 142 10.00 5.65 7.45
C GLY A 142 9.17 6.84 6.90
N GLU A 143 8.01 6.57 6.31
CA GLU A 143 7.09 7.63 5.83
C GLU A 143 6.63 8.56 6.98
N ILE A 144 6.28 7.99 8.13
CA ILE A 144 5.87 8.77 9.31
C ILE A 144 7.04 9.61 9.83
N LEU A 145 8.23 9.01 9.99
CA LEU A 145 9.44 9.69 10.46
C LEU A 145 9.84 10.85 9.53
N ALA A 146 9.78 10.63 8.21
CA ALA A 146 10.02 11.68 7.22
C ALA A 146 9.05 12.86 7.41
N ALA A 147 7.78 12.59 7.63
CA ALA A 147 6.75 13.61 7.81
C ALA A 147 6.79 14.29 9.19
N THR A 148 7.38 13.65 10.19
CA THR A 148 7.59 14.22 11.55
C THR A 148 8.95 14.90 11.70
N ASN A 149 9.66 15.12 10.59
CA ASN A 149 10.94 15.81 10.53
C ASN A 149 12.10 15.06 11.21
N GLU A 150 12.11 13.73 11.02
CA GLU A 150 13.15 12.81 11.50
C GLU A 150 13.81 12.08 10.30
N PRO A 151 14.43 12.82 9.37
CA PRO A 151 14.86 12.28 8.07
C PRO A 151 15.95 11.22 8.18
N GLU A 152 16.86 11.32 9.16
CA GLU A 152 17.93 10.33 9.36
C GLU A 152 17.35 8.96 9.75
N GLN A 153 16.40 8.95 10.67
CA GLN A 153 15.75 7.71 11.11
C GLN A 153 14.84 7.13 9.99
N ALA A 154 14.20 8.01 9.20
CA ALA A 154 13.43 7.58 8.04
C ALA A 154 14.34 6.85 7.03
N GLN A 155 15.52 7.42 6.74
CA GLN A 155 16.50 6.81 5.83
C GLN A 155 17.00 5.46 6.35
N GLU A 156 17.22 5.32 7.66
CA GLU A 156 17.58 4.04 8.27
C GLU A 156 16.51 2.97 8.02
N CYS A 157 15.23 3.31 8.14
CA CYS A 157 14.14 2.40 7.83
C CYS A 157 14.15 1.96 6.36
N PHE A 158 14.34 2.90 5.40
CA PHE A 158 14.41 2.56 3.98
C PHE A 158 15.64 1.72 3.64
N ASN A 159 16.79 2.00 4.24
CA ASN A 159 18.01 1.20 4.08
C ASN A 159 17.81 -0.22 4.63
N GLN A 160 17.12 -0.38 5.76
CA GLN A 160 16.81 -1.70 6.29
C GLN A 160 15.93 -2.49 5.33
N VAL A 161 14.91 -1.87 4.73
CA VAL A 161 14.07 -2.51 3.71
C VAL A 161 14.92 -2.94 2.51
N LEU A 162 15.80 -2.08 2.00
CA LEU A 162 16.65 -2.40 0.86
C LEU A 162 17.69 -3.49 1.18
N SER A 163 18.14 -3.59 2.44
CA SER A 163 18.97 -4.69 2.90
C SER A 163 18.24 -6.04 2.92
N LEU A 164 16.93 -6.04 3.25
CA LEU A 164 16.08 -7.23 3.25
C LEU A 164 15.66 -7.61 1.82
N ASN A 165 15.31 -6.62 1.04
CA ASN A 165 14.81 -6.79 -0.32
C ASN A 165 15.38 -5.69 -1.24
N PRO A 166 16.51 -5.95 -1.91
CA PRO A 166 17.12 -4.98 -2.83
C PRO A 166 16.25 -4.61 -4.04
N PHE A 167 15.19 -5.37 -4.31
CA PHE A 167 14.23 -5.06 -5.39
C PHE A 167 13.02 -4.25 -4.93
N ASN A 168 13.01 -3.73 -3.70
CA ASN A 168 11.87 -2.95 -3.20
C ASN A 168 11.86 -1.54 -3.81
N GLU A 169 11.15 -1.40 -4.94
CA GLU A 169 11.02 -0.13 -5.68
C GLU A 169 10.48 1.02 -4.81
N LYS A 170 9.53 0.71 -3.91
CA LYS A 170 8.95 1.73 -3.02
C LYS A 170 9.98 2.33 -2.07
N ALA A 171 10.91 1.52 -1.55
CA ALA A 171 11.97 1.99 -0.67
C ALA A 171 12.92 2.95 -1.40
N TYR A 172 13.30 2.67 -2.64
CA TYR A 172 14.10 3.59 -3.45
C TYR A 172 13.39 4.92 -3.71
N ILE A 173 12.09 4.88 -4.05
CA ILE A 173 11.32 6.10 -4.29
C ILE A 173 11.26 6.96 -3.03
N LEU A 174 10.90 6.37 -1.89
CA LEU A 174 10.79 7.10 -0.62
C LEU A 174 12.15 7.67 -0.15
N SER A 175 13.23 6.90 -0.31
CA SER A 175 14.59 7.34 -0.01
C SER A 175 15.01 8.51 -0.91
N GLY A 176 14.79 8.42 -2.21
CA GLY A 176 15.10 9.48 -3.16
C GLY A 176 14.28 10.74 -2.91
N GLU A 177 12.97 10.61 -2.65
CA GLU A 177 12.08 11.73 -2.31
C GLU A 177 12.52 12.43 -1.01
N LEU A 178 12.96 11.67 -0.01
CA LEU A 178 13.48 12.23 1.23
C LEU A 178 14.71 13.13 0.99
N TYR A 179 15.68 12.70 0.17
CA TYR A 179 16.82 13.52 -0.20
C TYR A 179 16.42 14.74 -1.04
N LEU A 180 15.40 14.61 -1.92
CA LEU A 180 14.87 15.74 -2.70
C LEU A 180 14.24 16.82 -1.82
N VAL A 181 13.46 16.44 -0.80
CA VAL A 181 12.87 17.39 0.16
C VAL A 181 13.97 18.16 0.88
N ASN A 182 15.09 17.50 1.21
CA ASN A 182 16.26 18.09 1.85
C ASN A 182 17.20 18.81 0.86
N LYS A 183 16.85 18.87 -0.45
CA LYS A 183 17.63 19.46 -1.54
C LYS A 183 19.03 18.81 -1.73
N ASP A 184 19.21 17.58 -1.26
CA ASP A 184 20.43 16.80 -1.45
C ASP A 184 20.33 16.03 -2.78
N PHE A 185 20.44 16.78 -3.89
CA PHE A 185 20.28 16.23 -5.23
C PHE A 185 21.29 15.14 -5.58
N ASP A 186 22.51 15.22 -5.03
CA ASP A 186 23.56 14.26 -5.31
C ASP A 186 23.26 12.90 -4.70
N LYS A 187 22.77 12.89 -3.45
CA LYS A 187 22.35 11.63 -2.81
C LYS A 187 21.07 11.08 -3.45
N ALA A 188 20.11 11.94 -3.83
CA ALA A 188 18.93 11.48 -4.55
C ALA A 188 19.28 10.82 -5.89
N LEU A 189 20.24 11.38 -6.65
CA LEU A 189 20.77 10.76 -7.89
C LEU A 189 21.39 9.40 -7.60
N ALA A 190 22.23 9.30 -6.58
CA ALA A 190 22.91 8.05 -6.22
C ALA A 190 21.89 6.93 -5.87
N VAL A 191 20.80 7.26 -5.16
CA VAL A 191 19.72 6.32 -4.84
C VAL A 191 19.05 5.79 -6.12
N TYR A 192 18.74 6.66 -7.08
CA TYR A 192 18.11 6.21 -8.32
C TYR A 192 19.09 5.53 -9.28
N ASP A 193 20.38 5.88 -9.23
CA ASP A 193 21.42 5.15 -9.96
C ASP A 193 21.51 3.71 -9.47
N GLU A 194 21.55 3.51 -8.15
CA GLU A 194 21.54 2.18 -7.54
C GLU A 194 20.25 1.41 -7.89
N ALA A 195 19.09 2.06 -7.81
CA ALA A 195 17.82 1.45 -8.17
C ALA A 195 17.80 0.94 -9.62
N ILE A 196 18.38 1.71 -10.54
CA ILE A 196 18.47 1.35 -11.97
C ILE A 196 19.50 0.25 -12.20
N GLU A 197 20.60 0.24 -11.44
CA GLU A 197 21.60 -0.83 -11.51
C GLU A 197 20.99 -2.18 -11.08
N ILE A 198 20.21 -2.18 -10.01
CA ILE A 198 19.52 -3.38 -9.49
C ILE A 198 18.37 -3.81 -10.41
N ASN A 199 17.57 -2.85 -10.88
CA ASN A 199 16.43 -3.11 -11.78
C ASN A 199 16.47 -2.15 -13.00
N PRO A 200 17.10 -2.55 -14.10
CA PRO A 200 17.16 -1.73 -15.33
C PRO A 200 15.81 -1.46 -16.00
N ASN A 201 14.74 -2.10 -15.53
CA ASN A 201 13.36 -1.88 -16.02
C ASN A 201 12.52 -1.01 -15.09
N PHE A 202 13.12 -0.39 -14.09
CA PHE A 202 12.41 0.47 -13.15
C PHE A 202 12.12 1.86 -13.74
N ALA A 203 11.03 1.95 -14.52
CA ALA A 203 10.62 3.16 -15.24
C ALA A 203 10.54 4.40 -14.33
N LYS A 204 10.00 4.24 -13.11
CA LYS A 204 9.86 5.35 -12.16
C LYS A 204 11.21 5.90 -11.69
N ALA A 205 12.23 5.06 -11.52
CA ALA A 205 13.56 5.52 -11.15
C ALA A 205 14.20 6.36 -12.26
N TYR A 206 14.07 5.96 -13.53
CA TYR A 206 14.49 6.80 -14.66
C TYR A 206 13.76 8.14 -14.67
N HIS A 207 12.45 8.14 -14.49
CA HIS A 207 11.67 9.38 -14.44
C HIS A 207 12.17 10.33 -13.35
N GLU A 208 12.33 9.85 -12.11
CA GLU A 208 12.77 10.68 -10.98
C GLU A 208 14.23 11.15 -11.16
N ARG A 209 15.13 10.29 -11.66
CA ARG A 209 16.51 10.66 -11.98
C ARG A 209 16.57 11.75 -13.07
N GLY A 210 15.80 11.59 -14.13
CA GLY A 210 15.70 12.59 -15.20
C GLY A 210 15.19 13.93 -14.69
N ARG A 211 14.23 13.91 -13.76
CA ARG A 211 13.71 15.12 -13.10
C ARG A 211 14.80 15.86 -12.31
N ILE A 212 15.63 15.11 -11.57
CA ILE A 212 16.74 15.69 -10.80
C ILE A 212 17.82 16.23 -11.72
N LYS A 213 18.21 15.50 -12.79
CA LYS A 213 19.16 15.97 -13.79
C LYS A 213 18.74 17.30 -14.40
N LEU A 214 17.44 17.44 -14.72
CA LEU A 214 16.90 18.70 -15.23
C LEU A 214 17.04 19.85 -14.20
N LEU A 215 16.72 19.60 -12.93
CA LEU A 215 16.90 20.59 -11.86
C LEU A 215 18.35 21.02 -11.67
N LYS A 216 19.31 20.12 -11.95
CA LYS A 216 20.76 20.41 -11.93
C LYS A 216 21.27 21.03 -13.22
N GLY A 217 20.43 21.23 -14.25
CA GLY A 217 20.78 21.82 -15.54
C GLY A 217 21.30 20.83 -16.59
N ASP A 218 21.36 19.52 -16.29
CA ASP A 218 21.70 18.45 -17.25
C ASP A 218 20.45 18.10 -18.07
N LYS A 219 20.21 18.89 -19.12
CA LYS A 219 19.06 18.72 -19.99
C LYS A 219 19.15 17.46 -20.86
N ASP A 220 20.33 17.15 -21.35
CA ASP A 220 20.52 16.01 -22.26
C ASP A 220 20.32 14.69 -21.51
N GLY A 221 20.96 14.52 -20.35
CA GLY A 221 20.77 13.37 -19.49
C GLY A 221 19.33 13.24 -18.96
N SER A 222 18.63 14.36 -18.74
CA SER A 222 17.22 14.35 -18.39
C SER A 222 16.36 13.78 -19.52
N VAL A 223 16.59 14.23 -20.77
CA VAL A 223 15.84 13.75 -21.94
C VAL A 223 16.06 12.26 -22.18
N GLU A 224 17.29 11.77 -21.99
CA GLU A 224 17.61 10.34 -22.11
C GLU A 224 16.82 9.51 -21.09
N ASP A 225 16.83 9.92 -19.83
CA ASP A 225 16.12 9.21 -18.76
C ASP A 225 14.59 9.26 -18.97
N MET A 226 14.03 10.41 -19.41
CA MET A 226 12.59 10.52 -19.70
C MET A 226 12.17 9.62 -20.86
N LYS A 227 12.98 9.55 -21.94
CA LYS A 227 12.73 8.62 -23.05
C LYS A 227 12.72 7.16 -22.57
N LYS A 228 13.69 6.81 -21.70
CA LYS A 228 13.78 5.46 -21.18
C LYS A 228 12.60 5.13 -20.26
N ALA A 229 12.15 6.07 -19.43
CA ALA A 229 10.97 5.89 -18.60
C ALA A 229 9.69 5.66 -19.45
N ILE A 230 9.51 6.39 -20.55
CA ILE A 230 8.39 6.22 -21.48
C ILE A 230 8.49 4.87 -22.23
N GLU A 231 9.69 4.48 -22.66
CA GLU A 231 9.91 3.18 -23.31
C GLU A 231 9.49 2.01 -22.40
N LEU A 232 9.80 2.11 -21.11
CA LEU A 232 9.51 1.07 -20.12
C LEU A 232 8.04 1.09 -19.64
N ALA A 233 7.39 2.24 -19.64
CA ALA A 233 6.01 2.43 -19.22
C ALA A 233 5.27 3.42 -20.16
N PRO A 234 4.91 2.99 -21.39
CA PRO A 234 4.29 3.85 -22.38
C PRO A 234 2.96 4.48 -21.95
N GLU A 235 2.22 3.81 -21.06
CA GLU A 235 0.97 4.32 -20.50
C GLU A 235 1.15 5.61 -19.68
N ASN A 236 2.36 5.90 -19.22
CA ASN A 236 2.70 7.10 -18.45
C ASN A 236 3.23 8.25 -19.34
N GLU A 237 3.30 8.09 -20.66
CA GLU A 237 3.91 9.07 -21.58
C GLU A 237 3.32 10.48 -21.42
N MET A 238 2.00 10.60 -21.37
CA MET A 238 1.33 11.90 -21.23
C MET A 238 1.69 12.60 -19.89
N ASN A 239 1.79 11.83 -18.80
CA ASN A 239 2.14 12.37 -17.51
C ASN A 239 3.60 12.80 -17.46
N ILE A 240 4.51 11.98 -17.99
CA ILE A 240 5.95 12.25 -18.01
C ILE A 240 6.23 13.46 -18.91
N SER A 241 5.70 13.48 -20.13
CA SER A 241 5.89 14.59 -21.06
C SER A 241 5.29 15.91 -20.55
N GLY A 242 4.12 15.87 -19.92
CA GLY A 242 3.49 17.04 -19.31
C GLY A 242 4.29 17.62 -18.16
N GLN A 243 4.81 16.76 -17.28
CA GLN A 243 5.68 17.17 -16.17
C GLN A 243 7.00 17.77 -16.69
N TYR A 244 7.62 17.15 -17.69
CA TYR A 244 8.85 17.66 -18.31
C TYR A 244 8.68 19.10 -18.83
N HIS A 245 7.61 19.40 -19.57
CA HIS A 245 7.31 20.74 -20.06
C HIS A 245 7.13 21.75 -18.92
N ASN A 246 6.48 21.35 -17.84
CA ASN A 246 6.31 22.21 -16.65
C ASN A 246 7.65 22.52 -15.98
N TYR A 247 8.53 21.51 -15.80
CA TYR A 247 9.85 21.71 -15.22
C TYR A 247 10.75 22.54 -16.13
N GLU A 248 10.73 22.32 -17.44
CA GLU A 248 11.48 23.15 -18.40
C GLU A 248 11.07 24.63 -18.33
N ASN A 249 9.78 24.91 -18.17
CA ASN A 249 9.27 26.28 -17.99
C ASN A 249 9.66 26.87 -16.64
N MET A 250 9.66 26.08 -15.56
CA MET A 250 10.11 26.52 -14.24
C MET A 250 11.60 26.90 -14.23
N THR A 251 12.46 26.11 -14.89
CA THR A 251 13.89 26.38 -14.96
C THR A 251 14.23 27.61 -15.83
N LYS A 252 13.39 27.97 -16.80
CA LYS A 252 13.54 29.19 -17.62
C LYS A 252 13.23 30.47 -16.85
N ASN A 253 12.46 30.40 -15.77
CA ASN A 253 11.96 31.53 -14.98
C ASN A 253 12.70 31.74 -13.65
N VAL A 254 13.77 30.98 -13.36
CA VAL A 254 14.64 31.22 -12.19
C VAL A 254 15.70 32.24 -12.59
N PRO A 255 15.70 33.47 -12.06
CA PRO A 255 16.80 34.40 -12.25
C PRO A 255 18.04 33.85 -11.54
N PHE A 256 19.17 33.86 -12.22
CA PHE A 256 20.48 33.50 -11.67
C PHE A 256 20.90 34.46 -10.58
#